data_865f18314da1f8c29239098930c3e1f2
#
_entry.id   865f18314da1f8c29239098930c3e1f2
#
_cell.length_a   1.000
_cell.length_b   1.000
_cell.length_c   1.000
_cell.angle_alpha   90.00
_cell.angle_beta   90.00
_cell.angle_gamma   90.00
#
_symmetry.space_group_name_H-M   'P 1'
#
loop_
_entity.id
_entity.type
_entity.pdbx_description
1 polymer ?
#
loop_
_entity_poly.entity_id
_entity_poly.type
_entity_poly.pdbx_seq_one_letter_code
_entity_poly.pdbx_strand_id
1 'polypeptide(L)'
;MSKTLGSLSVGAKIEVPVLSAYQSRFGSKIVFKIADKNHSGYPSNSVTLITEKIIQLMCFDAKEASNSNSDRKQYGNNRYQYSNLLQWLNSNAAAGAWYSAKHSADAPPTNANVWNNYNEYDAWAGFLAMLDPKFVAELLTTTQTVARNTVTDGGSYETVTSKMFLPSTTEVGLANENNIAEGTLLALFSNDASRVAYPTAQCVSNSEYTNSNFSTSKGWYWWLRTPPSSYANVVRNVRTALWSTTTRTTATLAFARFVILNLLSWYLTARTATEIIR
;
A
#
# COMPACT_ATOMS: atom_id res chain seq x y z
N MET A 1 30.02 -2.49 -13.99
CA MET A 1 30.02 -1.79 -12.69
C MET A 1 28.65 -1.96 -12.08
N SER A 2 28.55 -2.48 -10.85
CA SER A 2 27.30 -2.54 -10.11
C SER A 2 26.87 -1.12 -9.73
N LYS A 3 25.61 -0.78 -9.97
CA LYS A 3 25.03 0.50 -9.52
C LYS A 3 24.45 0.31 -8.13
N THR A 4 24.64 1.27 -7.24
CA THR A 4 23.91 1.31 -5.96
C THR A 4 22.52 1.91 -6.20
N LEU A 5 21.53 1.58 -5.36
CA LEU A 5 20.21 2.21 -5.45
C LEU A 5 20.29 3.73 -5.34
N GLY A 6 21.15 4.25 -4.47
CA GLY A 6 21.38 5.69 -4.31
C GLY A 6 21.90 6.39 -5.57
N SER A 7 22.55 5.67 -6.51
CA SER A 7 23.03 6.22 -7.78
C SER A 7 21.95 6.32 -8.86
N LEU A 8 20.78 5.68 -8.67
CA LEU A 8 19.69 5.70 -9.62
C LEU A 8 18.88 7.00 -9.46
N SER A 9 18.25 7.46 -10.54
CA SER A 9 17.38 8.62 -10.53
C SER A 9 15.98 8.28 -10.00
N VAL A 10 15.26 9.29 -9.50
CA VAL A 10 13.81 9.18 -9.23
C VAL A 10 13.10 8.73 -10.50
N GLY A 11 12.16 7.80 -10.36
CA GLY A 11 11.47 7.16 -11.48
C GLY A 11 12.17 5.93 -12.07
N ALA A 12 13.45 5.68 -11.75
CA ALA A 12 14.14 4.46 -12.17
C ALA A 12 13.46 3.23 -11.59
N LYS A 13 13.46 2.13 -12.35
CA LYS A 13 12.77 0.89 -12.00
C LYS A 13 13.74 -0.12 -11.41
N ILE A 14 13.26 -0.86 -10.44
CA ILE A 14 13.91 -2.04 -9.89
C ILE A 14 12.92 -3.20 -9.87
N GLU A 15 13.42 -4.42 -10.09
CA GLU A 15 12.64 -5.63 -10.11
C GLU A 15 12.94 -6.45 -8.86
N VAL A 16 11.90 -6.80 -8.12
CA VAL A 16 11.99 -7.62 -6.90
C VAL A 16 11.39 -8.99 -7.19
N PRO A 17 12.17 -10.08 -7.09
CA PRO A 17 11.67 -11.42 -7.32
C PRO A 17 10.54 -11.78 -6.35
N VAL A 18 9.54 -12.48 -6.87
CA VAL A 18 8.47 -13.13 -6.11
C VAL A 18 8.83 -14.59 -5.96
N LEU A 19 8.69 -15.15 -4.76
CA LEU A 19 8.94 -16.57 -4.53
C LEU A 19 8.03 -17.44 -5.40
N SER A 20 8.53 -18.56 -5.89
CA SER A 20 7.88 -19.41 -6.88
C SER A 20 6.45 -19.81 -6.49
N ALA A 21 6.19 -20.05 -5.21
CA ALA A 21 4.87 -20.41 -4.69
C ALA A 21 3.79 -19.32 -4.89
N TYR A 22 4.19 -18.05 -5.13
CA TYR A 22 3.28 -16.90 -5.22
C TYR A 22 3.27 -16.23 -6.60
N GLN A 23 3.99 -16.79 -7.57
CA GLN A 23 4.11 -16.20 -8.91
C GLN A 23 2.81 -16.24 -9.71
N SER A 24 1.92 -17.19 -9.45
CA SER A 24 0.57 -17.20 -10.04
C SER A 24 -0.21 -15.93 -9.70
N ARG A 25 0.04 -15.33 -8.53
CA ARG A 25 -0.65 -14.13 -8.04
C ARG A 25 -0.03 -12.84 -8.55
N PHE A 26 1.29 -12.72 -8.52
CA PHE A 26 1.98 -11.45 -8.79
C PHE A 26 2.89 -11.48 -10.03
N GLY A 27 3.06 -12.64 -10.67
CA GLY A 27 4.10 -12.87 -11.66
C GLY A 27 5.45 -13.19 -11.01
N SER A 28 6.48 -13.39 -11.80
CA SER A 28 7.83 -13.75 -11.33
C SER A 28 8.53 -12.62 -10.55
N LYS A 29 8.06 -11.39 -10.67
CA LYS A 29 8.64 -10.19 -10.07
C LYS A 29 7.60 -9.10 -9.88
N ILE A 30 7.85 -8.23 -8.91
CA ILE A 30 7.16 -6.95 -8.74
C ILE A 30 8.13 -5.84 -9.13
N VAL A 31 7.69 -4.92 -9.99
CA VAL A 31 8.48 -3.76 -10.39
C VAL A 31 8.17 -2.59 -9.47
N PHE A 32 9.23 -2.01 -8.92
CA PHE A 32 9.17 -0.78 -8.13
C PHE A 32 9.83 0.37 -8.87
N LYS A 33 9.40 1.59 -8.56
CA LYS A 33 10.07 2.84 -8.97
C LYS A 33 10.69 3.50 -7.75
N ILE A 34 11.81 4.18 -7.94
CA ILE A 34 12.34 5.10 -6.94
C ILE A 34 11.40 6.29 -6.85
N ALA A 35 10.74 6.46 -5.70
CA ALA A 35 9.80 7.54 -5.44
C ALA A 35 10.52 8.77 -4.87
N ASP A 36 11.55 8.56 -4.05
CA ASP A 36 12.36 9.63 -3.49
C ASP A 36 13.70 9.09 -2.95
N LYS A 37 14.61 10.00 -2.62
CA LYS A 37 15.90 9.70 -1.96
C LYS A 37 16.10 10.64 -0.80
N ASN A 38 16.53 10.11 0.36
CA ASN A 38 16.69 10.87 1.59
C ASN A 38 15.46 11.72 1.93
N HIS A 39 14.28 11.12 1.78
CA HIS A 39 13.02 11.81 2.03
C HIS A 39 12.96 12.37 3.45
N SER A 40 12.47 13.61 3.58
CA SER A 40 12.38 14.29 4.89
C SER A 40 11.47 13.51 5.85
N GLY A 41 11.95 13.28 7.06
CA GLY A 41 11.24 12.50 8.08
C GLY A 41 11.45 10.98 8.00
N TYR A 42 12.18 10.50 6.98
CA TYR A 42 12.55 9.10 6.82
C TYR A 42 14.02 8.85 7.22
N PRO A 43 14.43 7.58 7.42
CA PRO A 43 15.81 7.28 7.76
C PRO A 43 16.79 7.89 6.76
N SER A 44 17.91 8.41 7.26
CA SER A 44 18.98 8.98 6.42
C SER A 44 19.60 7.90 5.52
N ASN A 45 20.16 8.31 4.39
CA ASN A 45 20.77 7.43 3.39
C ASN A 45 19.80 6.35 2.87
N SER A 46 18.56 6.70 2.70
CA SER A 46 17.52 5.80 2.28
C SER A 46 16.94 6.13 0.90
N VAL A 47 16.33 5.14 0.27
CA VAL A 47 15.61 5.26 -0.99
C VAL A 47 14.18 4.80 -0.77
N THR A 48 13.21 5.66 -1.09
CA THR A 48 11.79 5.32 -1.04
C THR A 48 11.36 4.69 -2.35
N LEU A 49 10.74 3.52 -2.26
CA LEU A 49 10.25 2.77 -3.41
C LEU A 49 8.73 2.75 -3.43
N ILE A 50 8.15 2.70 -4.62
CA ILE A 50 6.72 2.50 -4.81
C ILE A 50 6.49 1.48 -5.94
N THR A 51 5.49 0.61 -5.85
CA THR A 51 5.19 -0.29 -6.97
C THR A 51 4.86 0.51 -8.23
N GLU A 52 5.41 0.11 -9.37
CA GLU A 52 5.13 0.78 -10.63
C GLU A 52 3.66 0.68 -11.00
N LYS A 53 3.07 -0.50 -10.78
CA LYS A 53 1.70 -0.84 -11.13
C LYS A 53 0.89 -1.27 -9.91
N ILE A 54 -0.41 -1.29 -10.06
CA ILE A 54 -1.33 -1.90 -9.11
C ILE A 54 -1.17 -3.41 -9.23
N ILE A 55 -0.76 -4.06 -8.15
CA ILE A 55 -0.42 -5.48 -8.15
C ILE A 55 -1.56 -6.38 -7.68
N GLN A 56 -2.54 -5.84 -6.95
CA GLN A 56 -3.67 -6.59 -6.43
C GLN A 56 -4.86 -5.67 -6.13
N LEU A 57 -6.09 -6.20 -6.25
CA LEU A 57 -7.31 -5.62 -5.71
C LEU A 57 -7.60 -6.20 -4.32
N MET A 58 -7.79 -5.34 -3.32
CA MET A 58 -8.11 -5.79 -1.97
C MET A 58 -8.76 -4.66 -1.17
N CYS A 59 -9.52 -5.00 -0.14
CA CYS A 59 -10.05 -4.01 0.78
C CYS A 59 -8.93 -3.41 1.64
N PHE A 60 -9.15 -2.19 2.10
CA PHE A 60 -8.29 -1.54 3.09
C PHE A 60 -8.46 -2.18 4.46
N ASP A 61 -9.72 -2.45 4.82
CA ASP A 61 -10.12 -3.06 6.07
C ASP A 61 -11.44 -3.83 5.91
N ALA A 62 -11.62 -4.89 6.68
CA ALA A 62 -12.81 -5.73 6.67
C ALA A 62 -13.97 -5.10 7.46
N LYS A 63 -15.20 -5.61 7.27
CA LYS A 63 -16.35 -5.26 8.09
C LYS A 63 -16.10 -5.64 9.55
N GLU A 64 -16.41 -4.73 10.44
CA GLU A 64 -16.30 -4.94 11.89
C GLU A 64 -17.69 -5.23 12.49
N ALA A 65 -18.23 -6.42 12.32
CA ALA A 65 -19.62 -6.76 12.65
C ALA A 65 -20.02 -6.46 14.10
N SER A 66 -19.08 -6.44 15.04
CA SER A 66 -19.30 -6.12 16.46
C SER A 66 -19.04 -4.65 16.82
N ASN A 67 -18.66 -3.80 15.85
CA ASN A 67 -18.38 -2.39 16.12
C ASN A 67 -19.67 -1.64 16.49
N SER A 68 -19.57 -0.74 17.50
CA SER A 68 -20.66 0.11 17.92
C SER A 68 -21.01 1.22 16.90
N ASN A 69 -20.07 1.64 16.09
CA ASN A 69 -20.30 2.57 14.99
C ASN A 69 -20.90 1.82 13.80
N SER A 70 -22.09 2.23 13.35
CA SER A 70 -22.85 1.57 12.28
C SER A 70 -22.10 1.52 10.94
N ASP A 71 -21.33 2.57 10.63
CA ASP A 71 -20.57 2.63 9.39
C ASP A 71 -19.39 1.65 9.41
N ARG A 72 -18.64 1.58 10.52
CA ARG A 72 -17.57 0.59 10.69
C ARG A 72 -18.10 -0.84 10.70
N LYS A 73 -19.23 -1.04 11.36
CA LYS A 73 -19.91 -2.34 11.35
C LYS A 73 -20.21 -2.84 9.93
N GLN A 74 -20.62 -1.94 9.05
CA GLN A 74 -21.01 -2.29 7.67
C GLN A 74 -19.85 -2.22 6.68
N TYR A 75 -18.86 -1.33 6.90
CA TYR A 75 -17.89 -0.96 5.89
C TYR A 75 -16.42 -0.99 6.35
N GLY A 76 -16.14 -1.44 7.59
CA GLY A 76 -14.79 -1.48 8.13
C GLY A 76 -14.28 -0.14 8.64
N ASN A 77 -13.06 -0.13 9.14
CA ASN A 77 -12.42 0.97 9.85
C ASN A 77 -11.45 1.73 8.95
N ASN A 78 -11.48 3.05 8.99
CA ASN A 78 -10.54 3.86 8.22
C ASN A 78 -9.29 4.29 8.99
N ARG A 79 -9.13 3.85 10.24
CA ARG A 79 -7.93 4.14 11.03
C ARG A 79 -6.79 3.24 10.56
N TYR A 80 -5.79 3.86 9.91
CA TYR A 80 -4.72 3.12 9.22
C TYR A 80 -3.96 2.15 10.12
N GLN A 81 -3.69 2.55 11.38
CA GLN A 81 -3.02 1.70 12.36
C GLN A 81 -3.73 0.34 12.58
N TYR A 82 -5.02 0.28 12.38
CA TYR A 82 -5.84 -0.92 12.60
C TYR A 82 -6.14 -1.68 11.31
N SER A 83 -5.85 -1.10 10.14
CA SER A 83 -6.24 -1.71 8.88
C SER A 83 -5.61 -3.08 8.65
N ASN A 84 -6.43 -4.01 8.15
CA ASN A 84 -5.96 -5.32 7.72
C ASN A 84 -4.86 -5.21 6.66
N LEU A 85 -4.96 -4.20 5.78
CA LEU A 85 -3.98 -3.97 4.72
C LEU A 85 -2.59 -3.64 5.29
N LEU A 86 -2.48 -2.76 6.28
CA LEU A 86 -1.20 -2.46 6.93
C LEU A 86 -0.61 -3.71 7.58
N GLN A 87 -1.44 -4.48 8.25
CA GLN A 87 -1.03 -5.70 8.94
C GLN A 87 -0.50 -6.76 7.96
N TRP A 88 -1.25 -7.02 6.89
CA TRP A 88 -0.84 -7.95 5.84
C TRP A 88 0.46 -7.52 5.15
N LEU A 89 0.61 -6.24 4.83
CA LEU A 89 1.80 -5.67 4.20
C LEU A 89 3.08 -5.92 4.99
N ASN A 90 2.99 -5.91 6.32
CA ASN A 90 4.14 -6.01 7.22
C ASN A 90 4.32 -7.40 7.84
N SER A 91 3.58 -8.39 7.40
CA SER A 91 3.66 -9.74 7.90
C SER A 91 4.53 -10.63 7.01
N ASN A 92 5.38 -11.45 7.66
CA ASN A 92 6.12 -12.56 7.05
C ASN A 92 5.54 -13.93 7.44
N ALA A 93 4.33 -13.96 7.99
CA ALA A 93 3.66 -15.18 8.43
C ALA A 93 3.24 -16.06 7.25
N ALA A 94 3.15 -17.36 7.51
CA ALA A 94 2.60 -18.34 6.57
C ALA A 94 1.14 -18.04 6.21
N ALA A 95 0.62 -18.71 5.19
CA ALA A 95 -0.76 -18.58 4.73
C ALA A 95 -1.75 -18.81 5.89
N GLY A 96 -2.72 -17.89 6.04
CA GLY A 96 -3.72 -17.90 7.09
C GLY A 96 -3.25 -17.49 8.48
N ALA A 97 -1.97 -17.13 8.66
CA ALA A 97 -1.40 -16.83 9.98
C ALA A 97 -0.99 -15.35 10.18
N TRP A 98 -1.25 -14.49 9.22
CA TRP A 98 -0.82 -13.08 9.29
C TRP A 98 -1.75 -12.18 10.12
N TYR A 99 -3.02 -12.54 10.20
CA TYR A 99 -4.03 -11.73 10.88
C TYR A 99 -3.96 -11.91 12.41
N SER A 100 -4.08 -10.80 13.13
CA SER A 100 -4.35 -10.76 14.55
C SER A 100 -5.19 -9.52 14.88
N ALA A 101 -6.25 -9.68 15.67
CA ALA A 101 -7.13 -8.56 16.02
C ALA A 101 -6.37 -7.42 16.69
N LYS A 102 -6.52 -6.20 16.19
CA LYS A 102 -5.88 -4.98 16.71
C LYS A 102 -6.74 -4.25 17.74
N HIS A 103 -8.03 -4.54 17.75
CA HIS A 103 -8.99 -4.06 18.74
C HIS A 103 -10.19 -5.03 18.81
N SER A 104 -11.10 -4.81 19.75
CA SER A 104 -12.19 -5.78 20.06
C SER A 104 -13.18 -6.04 18.93
N ALA A 105 -13.35 -5.09 18.00
CA ALA A 105 -14.27 -5.24 16.88
C ALA A 105 -13.58 -5.65 15.58
N ASP A 106 -12.25 -5.71 15.57
CA ASP A 106 -11.45 -6.05 14.37
C ASP A 106 -11.81 -7.45 13.84
N ALA A 107 -11.79 -7.58 12.52
CA ALA A 107 -12.15 -8.81 11.83
C ALA A 107 -11.21 -9.10 10.65
N PRO A 108 -10.94 -10.36 10.32
CA PRO A 108 -10.15 -10.72 9.17
C PRO A 108 -10.92 -10.47 7.86
N PRO A 109 -10.23 -10.16 6.75
CA PRO A 109 -10.82 -9.92 5.45
C PRO A 109 -11.21 -11.24 4.74
N THR A 110 -12.10 -11.99 5.38
CA THR A 110 -12.72 -13.19 4.82
C THR A 110 -13.73 -12.82 3.73
N ASN A 111 -14.12 -13.80 2.93
CA ASN A 111 -15.14 -13.63 1.89
C ASN A 111 -16.43 -12.94 2.43
N ALA A 112 -16.91 -13.29 3.62
CA ALA A 112 -18.08 -12.66 4.24
C ALA A 112 -17.86 -11.21 4.69
N ASN A 113 -16.62 -10.83 4.98
CA ASN A 113 -16.27 -9.52 5.55
C ASN A 113 -15.79 -8.49 4.52
N VAL A 114 -15.55 -8.91 3.27
CA VAL A 114 -15.21 -8.01 2.17
C VAL A 114 -16.45 -7.60 1.37
N TRP A 115 -16.33 -6.56 0.54
CA TRP A 115 -17.44 -6.07 -0.27
C TRP A 115 -17.80 -7.07 -1.38
N ASN A 116 -19.08 -7.40 -1.45
CA ASN A 116 -19.63 -8.34 -2.44
C ASN A 116 -18.91 -9.69 -2.50
N ASN A 117 -18.26 -10.07 -1.43
CA ASN A 117 -17.49 -11.32 -1.32
C ASN A 117 -16.35 -11.42 -2.35
N TYR A 118 -15.71 -10.29 -2.72
CA TYR A 118 -14.65 -10.25 -3.71
C TYR A 118 -13.29 -10.03 -3.07
N ASN A 119 -12.30 -10.81 -3.54
CA ASN A 119 -10.88 -10.63 -3.26
C ASN A 119 -10.54 -10.67 -1.76
N GLU A 120 -11.07 -11.65 -1.06
CA GLU A 120 -10.64 -11.97 0.30
C GLU A 120 -9.15 -12.32 0.33
N TYR A 121 -8.49 -12.06 1.45
CA TYR A 121 -7.05 -12.33 1.58
C TYR A 121 -6.62 -12.81 2.97
N ASP A 122 -7.56 -13.19 3.82
CA ASP A 122 -7.29 -13.74 5.16
C ASP A 122 -6.47 -15.03 5.10
N ALA A 123 -6.76 -15.90 4.12
CA ALA A 123 -6.04 -17.15 3.91
C ALA A 123 -4.68 -17.01 3.21
N TRP A 124 -4.28 -15.80 2.79
CA TRP A 124 -2.99 -15.61 2.12
C TRP A 124 -1.83 -15.64 3.12
N ALA A 125 -0.59 -15.83 2.61
CA ALA A 125 0.59 -15.52 3.39
C ALA A 125 0.74 -13.99 3.56
N GLY A 126 1.45 -13.57 4.58
CA GLY A 126 1.83 -12.16 4.72
C GLY A 126 2.67 -11.69 3.52
N PHE A 127 2.56 -10.42 3.15
CA PHE A 127 3.18 -9.92 1.92
C PHE A 127 4.70 -10.05 1.92
N LEU A 128 5.36 -9.84 3.07
CA LEU A 128 6.81 -10.01 3.19
C LEU A 128 7.25 -11.45 2.98
N ALA A 129 6.41 -12.44 3.32
CA ALA A 129 6.71 -13.85 3.09
C ALA A 129 6.71 -14.24 1.60
N MET A 130 6.17 -13.40 0.72
CA MET A 130 6.03 -13.68 -0.70
C MET A 130 7.22 -13.16 -1.53
N LEU A 131 8.03 -12.27 -0.96
CA LEU A 131 9.13 -11.59 -1.65
C LEU A 131 10.47 -12.27 -1.37
N ASP A 132 11.45 -11.96 -2.23
CA ASP A 132 12.84 -12.38 -1.99
C ASP A 132 13.30 -11.98 -0.58
N PRO A 133 13.73 -12.94 0.26
CA PRO A 133 14.12 -12.64 1.65
C PRO A 133 15.33 -11.70 1.75
N LYS A 134 16.21 -11.64 0.76
CA LYS A 134 17.32 -10.67 0.73
C LYS A 134 16.79 -9.25 0.58
N PHE A 135 15.78 -9.04 -0.28
CA PHE A 135 15.10 -7.77 -0.40
C PHE A 135 14.39 -7.38 0.91
N VAL A 136 13.67 -8.32 1.53
CA VAL A 136 12.94 -8.09 2.79
C VAL A 136 13.89 -7.71 3.94
N ALA A 137 15.09 -8.31 3.98
CA ALA A 137 16.10 -8.01 4.99
C ALA A 137 16.63 -6.56 4.91
N GLU A 138 16.61 -5.95 3.72
CA GLU A 138 17.07 -4.57 3.49
C GLU A 138 16.00 -3.51 3.78
N LEU A 139 14.75 -3.91 4.04
CA LEU A 139 13.66 -2.97 4.34
C LEU A 139 13.87 -2.30 5.69
N LEU A 140 13.97 -0.99 5.69
CA LEU A 140 14.06 -0.17 6.90
C LEU A 140 12.67 0.08 7.50
N THR A 141 12.63 0.20 8.81
CA THR A 141 11.45 0.62 9.54
C THR A 141 11.36 2.15 9.54
N THR A 142 10.19 2.67 9.26
CA THR A 142 9.92 4.11 9.22
C THR A 142 8.67 4.44 10.02
N THR A 143 8.66 5.62 10.64
CA THR A 143 7.51 6.15 11.35
C THR A 143 6.79 7.17 10.48
N GLN A 144 5.50 6.96 10.26
CA GLN A 144 4.63 7.83 9.48
C GLN A 144 3.68 8.60 10.40
N THR A 145 3.45 9.87 10.10
CA THR A 145 2.32 10.62 10.64
C THR A 145 1.07 10.22 9.87
N VAL A 146 -0.02 9.96 10.56
CA VAL A 146 -1.32 9.57 9.98
C VAL A 146 -2.42 10.38 10.63
N ALA A 147 -3.21 11.09 9.84
CA ALA A 147 -4.38 11.81 10.32
C ALA A 147 -5.44 10.84 10.85
N ARG A 148 -6.25 11.30 11.79
CA ARG A 148 -7.40 10.56 12.31
C ARG A 148 -8.69 11.29 11.99
N ASN A 149 -9.78 10.55 11.77
CA ASN A 149 -11.10 11.15 11.60
C ASN A 149 -11.60 11.76 12.91
N THR A 150 -12.50 12.75 12.80
CA THR A 150 -13.11 13.43 13.97
C THR A 150 -14.35 12.70 14.48
N VAL A 151 -14.92 11.77 13.73
CA VAL A 151 -16.20 11.11 14.03
C VAL A 151 -16.06 10.08 15.14
N THR A 152 -15.01 9.26 15.06
CA THR A 152 -14.79 8.13 15.99
C THR A 152 -13.42 8.11 16.65
N ASP A 153 -12.42 8.77 16.03
CA ASP A 153 -11.01 8.67 16.47
C ASP A 153 -10.48 9.96 17.10
N GLY A 154 -11.35 10.95 17.31
CA GLY A 154 -11.05 12.20 18.02
C GLY A 154 -10.23 13.22 17.22
N GLY A 155 -10.02 13.02 15.93
CA GLY A 155 -9.23 13.93 15.10
C GLY A 155 -7.73 13.92 15.40
N SER A 156 -7.02 15.01 15.01
CA SER A 156 -5.57 15.10 15.14
C SER A 156 -4.84 14.00 14.37
N TYR A 157 -3.70 13.52 14.85
CA TYR A 157 -2.90 12.48 14.18
C TYR A 157 -2.41 11.42 15.19
N GLU A 158 -1.90 10.35 14.63
CA GLU A 158 -1.14 9.32 15.33
C GLU A 158 0.12 8.99 14.53
N THR A 159 1.03 8.24 15.13
CA THR A 159 2.22 7.74 14.45
C THR A 159 2.10 6.24 14.25
N VAL A 160 2.45 5.78 13.04
CA VAL A 160 2.48 4.36 12.66
C VAL A 160 3.88 4.01 12.23
N THR A 161 4.43 2.94 12.79
CA THR A 161 5.78 2.47 12.45
C THR A 161 5.69 1.16 11.68
N SER A 162 6.27 1.14 10.47
CA SER A 162 6.17 -0.02 9.57
C SER A 162 7.32 -0.05 8.57
N LYS A 163 7.53 -1.20 7.93
CA LYS A 163 8.46 -1.36 6.80
C LYS A 163 7.80 -1.03 5.48
N MET A 164 6.53 -1.40 5.33
CA MET A 164 5.72 -1.16 4.14
C MET A 164 4.47 -0.36 4.53
N PHE A 165 4.15 0.67 3.76
CA PHE A 165 3.00 1.52 4.03
C PHE A 165 2.41 2.15 2.77
N LEU A 166 1.19 2.64 2.89
CA LEU A 166 0.55 3.43 1.85
C LEU A 166 1.02 4.89 1.92
N PRO A 167 1.16 5.59 0.78
CA PRO A 167 1.38 7.03 0.78
C PRO A 167 0.20 7.78 1.40
N SER A 168 0.47 8.98 1.91
CA SER A 168 -0.57 9.94 2.31
C SER A 168 -0.98 10.84 1.14
N THR A 169 -2.04 11.63 1.36
CA THR A 169 -2.41 12.73 0.46
C THR A 169 -1.28 13.73 0.30
N THR A 170 -0.60 14.12 1.37
CA THR A 170 0.55 15.02 1.36
C THR A 170 1.70 14.49 0.50
N GLU A 171 2.07 13.24 0.69
CA GLU A 171 3.20 12.61 -0.01
C GLU A 171 2.96 12.45 -1.52
N VAL A 172 1.72 12.43 -1.96
CA VAL A 172 1.40 12.40 -3.40
C VAL A 172 1.00 13.77 -3.95
N GLY A 173 1.22 14.84 -3.20
CA GLY A 173 0.97 16.22 -3.65
C GLY A 173 -0.51 16.59 -3.74
N LEU A 174 -1.36 16.00 -2.90
CA LEU A 174 -2.75 16.33 -2.72
C LEU A 174 -2.96 17.11 -1.42
N ALA A 175 -4.15 17.70 -1.23
CA ALA A 175 -4.46 18.49 -0.05
C ALA A 175 -4.35 17.66 1.24
N ASN A 176 -3.86 18.31 2.30
CA ASN A 176 -3.80 17.73 3.64
C ASN A 176 -5.22 17.54 4.20
N GLU A 177 -5.48 16.41 4.82
CA GLU A 177 -6.73 16.19 5.53
C GLU A 177 -6.65 16.81 6.93
N ASN A 178 -7.69 17.52 7.35
CA ASN A 178 -7.72 18.20 8.66
C ASN A 178 -6.54 19.18 8.91
N ASN A 179 -5.90 19.70 7.87
CA ASN A 179 -4.66 20.47 7.96
C ASN A 179 -3.49 19.69 8.61
N ILE A 180 -3.55 18.38 8.64
CA ILE A 180 -2.46 17.51 9.12
C ILE A 180 -1.53 17.20 7.94
N ALA A 181 -0.29 17.66 8.02
CA ALA A 181 0.76 17.26 7.09
C ALA A 181 1.23 15.84 7.44
N GLU A 182 0.87 14.87 6.62
CA GLU A 182 1.26 13.47 6.78
C GLU A 182 2.56 13.15 6.00
N GLY A 183 3.64 13.84 6.32
CA GLY A 183 4.90 13.80 5.59
C GLY A 183 5.06 14.98 4.62
N THR A 184 5.94 14.85 3.64
CA THR A 184 6.22 15.82 2.58
C THR A 184 6.01 15.20 1.19
N LEU A 185 6.01 16.01 0.13
CA LEU A 185 5.85 15.52 -1.24
C LEU A 185 7.00 14.59 -1.64
N LEU A 186 6.69 13.38 -2.07
CA LEU A 186 7.67 12.49 -2.71
C LEU A 186 8.03 13.00 -4.10
N ALA A 187 9.32 13.05 -4.42
CA ALA A 187 9.84 13.65 -5.66
C ALA A 187 9.25 13.03 -6.94
N LEU A 188 8.80 11.78 -6.91
CA LEU A 188 8.13 11.11 -8.04
C LEU A 188 6.81 11.78 -8.41
N PHE A 189 6.10 12.37 -7.46
CA PHE A 189 4.75 12.90 -7.68
C PHE A 189 4.74 14.40 -8.00
N SER A 190 5.65 14.83 -8.87
CA SER A 190 5.83 16.22 -9.30
C SER A 190 4.67 16.76 -10.16
N ASN A 191 3.80 15.92 -10.67
CA ASN A 191 2.65 16.30 -11.50
C ASN A 191 1.54 15.23 -11.46
N ASP A 192 0.37 15.56 -12.02
CA ASP A 192 -0.81 14.70 -12.01
C ASP A 192 -0.60 13.38 -12.75
N ALA A 193 0.09 13.38 -13.86
CA ALA A 193 0.33 12.17 -14.65
C ALA A 193 1.15 11.12 -13.87
N SER A 194 2.03 11.56 -12.97
CA SER A 194 2.85 10.67 -12.14
C SER A 194 2.04 9.85 -11.13
N ARG A 195 0.84 10.32 -10.80
CA ARG A 195 -0.09 9.62 -9.89
C ARG A 195 -0.90 8.53 -10.57
N VAL A 196 -0.98 8.52 -11.90
CA VAL A 196 -1.72 7.47 -12.63
C VAL A 196 -1.03 6.13 -12.49
N ALA A 197 -1.78 5.11 -12.08
CA ALA A 197 -1.30 3.74 -11.97
C ALA A 197 -2.22 2.78 -12.74
N TYR A 198 -1.60 1.81 -13.38
CA TYR A 198 -2.28 0.80 -14.21
C TYR A 198 -2.18 -0.57 -13.53
N PRO A 199 -3.20 -1.43 -13.58
CA PRO A 199 -3.11 -2.79 -13.07
C PRO A 199 -2.07 -3.63 -13.81
N THR A 200 -1.49 -4.62 -13.14
CA THR A 200 -0.75 -5.71 -13.80
C THR A 200 -1.71 -6.68 -14.48
N ALA A 201 -1.23 -7.49 -15.41
CA ALA A 201 -2.04 -8.54 -16.01
C ALA A 201 -2.55 -9.54 -14.98
N GLN A 202 -1.70 -9.92 -14.01
CA GLN A 202 -2.07 -10.81 -12.90
C GLN A 202 -3.16 -10.18 -12.02
N CYS A 203 -3.04 -8.89 -11.72
CA CYS A 203 -4.05 -8.18 -10.94
C CYS A 203 -5.43 -8.21 -11.63
N VAL A 204 -5.45 -8.04 -12.96
CA VAL A 204 -6.70 -8.10 -13.73
C VAL A 204 -7.23 -9.53 -13.79
N SER A 205 -6.38 -10.53 -14.07
CA SER A 205 -6.81 -11.92 -14.23
C SER A 205 -7.24 -12.59 -12.93
N ASN A 206 -6.65 -12.18 -11.80
CA ASN A 206 -6.94 -12.76 -10.49
C ASN A 206 -8.05 -12.04 -9.72
N SER A 207 -8.58 -10.94 -10.28
CA SER A 207 -9.65 -10.20 -9.62
C SER A 207 -11.00 -10.85 -9.87
N GLU A 208 -11.76 -11.05 -8.81
CA GLU A 208 -13.18 -11.43 -8.87
C GLU A 208 -14.07 -10.23 -9.23
N TYR A 209 -13.56 -9.02 -9.06
CA TYR A 209 -14.24 -7.82 -9.53
C TYR A 209 -14.09 -7.66 -11.03
N THR A 210 -15.19 -7.75 -11.75
CA THR A 210 -15.24 -7.61 -13.19
C THR A 210 -15.81 -6.26 -13.60
N ASN A 211 -15.04 -5.49 -14.35
CA ASN A 211 -15.47 -4.22 -14.94
C ASN A 211 -14.70 -3.98 -16.23
N SER A 212 -15.39 -3.60 -17.30
CA SER A 212 -14.77 -3.35 -18.62
C SER A 212 -13.72 -2.23 -18.60
N ASN A 213 -13.73 -1.36 -17.60
CA ASN A 213 -12.73 -0.32 -17.40
C ASN A 213 -11.54 -0.77 -16.55
N PHE A 214 -11.63 -1.92 -15.87
CA PHE A 214 -10.53 -2.50 -15.11
C PHE A 214 -9.65 -3.33 -16.06
N SER A 215 -8.59 -2.72 -16.56
CA SER A 215 -7.71 -3.33 -17.56
C SER A 215 -6.27 -2.81 -17.42
N THR A 216 -5.33 -3.51 -18.01
CA THR A 216 -3.92 -3.12 -18.02
C THR A 216 -3.61 -1.83 -18.77
N SER A 217 -4.54 -1.32 -19.57
CA SER A 217 -4.39 -0.12 -20.40
C SER A 217 -5.12 1.11 -19.85
N LYS A 218 -5.89 0.96 -18.79
CA LYS A 218 -6.61 2.07 -18.15
C LYS A 218 -6.09 2.31 -16.74
N GLY A 219 -5.87 3.58 -16.38
CA GLY A 219 -5.53 3.96 -15.03
C GLY A 219 -6.65 3.60 -14.06
N TRP A 220 -6.30 3.17 -12.86
CA TRP A 220 -7.26 2.74 -11.87
C TRP A 220 -6.98 3.34 -10.50
N TYR A 221 -7.89 3.13 -9.54
CA TYR A 221 -7.81 3.63 -8.18
C TYR A 221 -6.72 2.93 -7.37
N TRP A 222 -6.12 3.63 -6.41
CA TRP A 222 -5.22 3.05 -5.44
C TRP A 222 -5.26 3.78 -4.09
N TRP A 223 -5.16 3.01 -3.01
CA TRP A 223 -5.32 3.50 -1.65
C TRP A 223 -4.22 4.46 -1.21
N LEU A 224 -4.64 5.45 -0.44
CA LEU A 224 -3.78 6.24 0.43
C LEU A 224 -4.01 5.81 1.88
N ARG A 225 -3.14 6.22 2.82
CA ARG A 225 -3.35 5.94 4.25
C ARG A 225 -4.24 6.98 4.93
N THR A 226 -4.51 8.11 4.30
CA THR A 226 -5.23 9.26 4.85
C THR A 226 -6.73 9.00 4.92
N PRO A 227 -7.36 9.01 6.11
CA PRO A 227 -8.81 9.02 6.23
C PRO A 227 -9.37 10.42 6.01
N PRO A 228 -10.55 10.60 5.41
CA PRO A 228 -11.29 11.86 5.50
C PRO A 228 -11.69 12.16 6.95
N SER A 229 -11.70 13.44 7.30
CA SER A 229 -12.02 13.87 8.67
C SER A 229 -13.43 13.53 9.13
N SER A 230 -14.40 13.57 8.21
CA SER A 230 -15.84 13.49 8.52
C SER A 230 -16.47 12.11 8.36
N TYR A 231 -15.65 11.06 8.16
CA TYR A 231 -16.14 9.68 7.98
C TYR A 231 -15.35 8.70 8.84
N ALA A 232 -16.02 7.68 9.36
CA ALA A 232 -15.39 6.63 10.17
C ALA A 232 -14.92 5.41 9.35
N ASN A 233 -15.34 5.30 8.08
CA ASN A 233 -15.29 4.09 7.27
C ASN A 233 -14.82 4.33 5.82
N VAL A 234 -14.30 5.50 5.53
CA VAL A 234 -13.89 5.90 4.18
C VAL A 234 -12.42 6.28 4.20
N VAL A 235 -11.67 5.92 3.17
CA VAL A 235 -10.26 6.25 3.00
C VAL A 235 -10.06 7.02 1.70
N ARG A 236 -9.08 7.93 1.69
CA ARG A 236 -8.66 8.61 0.47
C ARG A 236 -7.99 7.63 -0.48
N ASN A 237 -8.19 7.84 -1.76
CA ASN A 237 -7.52 7.12 -2.83
C ASN A 237 -7.18 8.08 -3.96
N VAL A 238 -6.22 7.71 -4.79
CA VAL A 238 -5.97 8.39 -6.06
C VAL A 238 -6.86 7.77 -7.12
N ARG A 239 -7.61 8.61 -7.82
CA ARG A 239 -8.38 8.24 -9.00
C ARG A 239 -7.76 8.90 -10.22
N THR A 240 -7.50 8.17 -11.29
CA THR A 240 -7.04 8.67 -12.61
C THR A 240 -6.64 10.17 -12.66
N ALA A 241 -5.42 10.51 -12.33
CA ALA A 241 -4.71 11.77 -12.50
C ALA A 241 -5.09 12.98 -11.60
N LEU A 242 -6.34 13.30 -11.30
CA LEU A 242 -6.69 14.64 -10.86
C LEU A 242 -7.26 14.80 -9.44
N TRP A 243 -7.73 13.73 -8.77
CA TRP A 243 -8.46 13.89 -7.49
C TRP A 243 -8.19 12.78 -6.49
N SER A 244 -8.03 13.14 -5.21
CA SER A 244 -8.31 12.19 -4.15
C SER A 244 -9.83 12.07 -4.04
N THR A 245 -10.34 10.86 -4.23
CA THR A 245 -11.71 10.51 -3.90
C THR A 245 -11.75 9.74 -2.60
N THR A 246 -12.94 9.51 -2.08
CA THR A 246 -13.15 8.69 -0.89
C THR A 246 -13.81 7.38 -1.31
N THR A 247 -13.37 6.29 -0.72
CA THR A 247 -13.98 4.97 -0.95
C THR A 247 -14.13 4.25 0.38
N ARG A 248 -15.21 3.49 0.55
CA ARG A 248 -15.45 2.66 1.73
C ARG A 248 -14.33 1.64 1.91
N THR A 249 -13.91 1.41 3.14
CA THR A 249 -12.74 0.60 3.45
C THR A 249 -12.87 -0.86 3.03
N THR A 250 -14.10 -1.42 3.03
CA THR A 250 -14.36 -2.78 2.52
C THR A 250 -14.43 -2.87 1.00
N ALA A 251 -14.51 -1.75 0.29
CA ALA A 251 -14.64 -1.79 -1.17
C ALA A 251 -13.38 -2.37 -1.81
N THR A 252 -13.56 -3.38 -2.64
CA THR A 252 -12.49 -4.00 -3.44
C THR A 252 -12.12 -3.18 -4.67
N LEU A 253 -12.60 -1.94 -4.75
CA LEU A 253 -12.38 -1.04 -5.87
C LEU A 253 -11.10 -0.21 -5.75
N ALA A 254 -10.50 -0.16 -4.59
CA ALA A 254 -9.31 0.62 -4.35
C ALA A 254 -8.12 -0.29 -4.02
N PHE A 255 -6.97 0.05 -4.53
CA PHE A 255 -5.86 -0.87 -4.75
C PHE A 255 -4.62 -0.43 -4.03
N ALA A 256 -3.86 -1.42 -3.63
CA ALA A 256 -2.59 -1.18 -3.01
C ALA A 256 -1.54 -0.85 -4.07
N ARG A 257 -1.14 0.42 -4.10
CA ARG A 257 0.15 0.84 -4.60
C ARG A 257 1.00 1.08 -3.36
N PHE A 258 1.87 0.12 -3.05
CA PHE A 258 2.63 0.13 -1.81
C PHE A 258 3.83 1.05 -1.91
N VAL A 259 4.08 1.84 -0.88
CA VAL A 259 5.39 2.45 -0.65
C VAL A 259 6.19 1.47 0.18
N ILE A 260 7.26 0.98 -0.36
CA ILE A 260 8.27 0.23 0.37
C ILE A 260 9.37 1.21 0.72
N LEU A 261 9.77 1.21 1.96
CA LEU A 261 10.79 2.10 2.43
C LEU A 261 12.13 1.49 2.56
N ASN A 262 13.01 2.30 2.06
CA ASN A 262 14.35 2.52 2.51
C ASN A 262 15.23 1.30 2.47
N LEU A 263 15.76 1.05 1.31
CA LEU A 263 17.01 0.32 1.20
C LEU A 263 18.13 1.31 1.52
N LEU A 264 18.93 1.03 2.55
CA LEU A 264 20.24 1.66 2.69
C LEU A 264 20.92 1.63 1.32
N SER A 265 21.74 2.64 1.02
CA SER A 265 22.52 2.73 -0.24
C SER A 265 23.53 1.58 -0.33
N TRP A 266 23.04 0.36 -0.48
CA TRP A 266 23.83 -0.86 -0.46
C TRP A 266 24.37 -1.18 -1.83
N TYR A 267 25.59 -1.71 -1.82
CA TYR A 267 26.22 -2.37 -2.96
C TYR A 267 25.42 -3.62 -3.29
N LEU A 268 24.54 -3.53 -4.27
CA LEU A 268 24.10 -4.71 -4.98
C LEU A 268 25.34 -5.30 -5.64
N THR A 269 25.81 -6.47 -5.18
CA THR A 269 26.89 -7.17 -5.86
C THR A 269 26.46 -7.42 -7.31
N ALA A 270 27.39 -7.41 -8.25
CA ALA A 270 27.12 -7.46 -9.70
C ALA A 270 26.11 -8.55 -10.14
N ARG A 271 25.96 -9.65 -9.40
CA ARG A 271 24.95 -10.67 -9.68
C ARG A 271 23.52 -10.27 -9.27
N THR A 272 23.38 -9.65 -8.11
CA THR A 272 22.05 -9.24 -7.62
C THR A 272 21.53 -8.00 -8.35
N ALA A 273 22.42 -7.07 -8.70
CA ALA A 273 22.08 -5.88 -9.46
C ALA A 273 21.65 -6.18 -10.90
N THR A 274 22.23 -7.19 -11.56
CA THR A 274 21.85 -7.57 -12.93
C THR A 274 20.50 -8.31 -12.95
N GLU A 275 20.15 -8.98 -11.87
CA GLU A 275 18.84 -9.67 -11.73
C GLU A 275 17.73 -8.75 -11.24
N ILE A 276 18.09 -7.64 -10.56
CA ILE A 276 17.11 -6.70 -9.98
C ILE A 276 16.93 -5.43 -10.83
N ILE A 277 17.87 -5.13 -11.74
CA ILE A 277 17.88 -3.90 -12.58
C ILE A 277 17.67 -4.25 -14.06
N ARG A 278 16.64 -4.97 -14.41
CA ARG A 278 16.22 -5.10 -15.82
C ARG A 278 14.82 -4.57 -16.03
#